data_634609678d90ba96991ac08cf8d03735
#
_entry.id   634609678d90ba96991ac08cf8d03735
#
_cell.length_a   1.000
_cell.length_b   1.000
_cell.length_c   1.000
_cell.angle_alpha   90.00
_cell.angle_beta   90.00
_cell.angle_gamma   90.00
#
_symmetry.space_group_name_H-M   'P 1'
#
loop_
_entity.id
_entity.type
_entity.pdbx_description
1 polymer ?
#
loop_
_entity_poly.entity_id
_entity_poly.type
_entity_poly.pdbx_seq_one_letter_code
_entity_poly.pdbx_strand_id
1 'polypeptide(L)'
;MIEVIITIDYEIYGDGTGSLKKLVLEPAALLLKTCSKWRTPLVLFVEAVEFERIMRQRADPAIELVINQLKMAYQNGHEIGLHIHPQWHKGTYQKGKWHLNNIEYNLCQLPEERIKDVVFQAVEFMKNALEDSKFSPLTFRAGNWLFQPTQPAARILYDYGIRIDSSVFKGGRFKEYGVDYRKAINNGYYWKFWEDVATSLDNGRIIEIPIYTKMVPFWSMITSKRLQIEKSTQHISKDKKSELAMWLSKFRNYLSLKYPQKLDFCRMTIRELEQAMEEIIKEDNKTPEQLKPIVAIGHTKDLKTFDSVDYLLKFLAYNEIKVTTFKNLYPALL
;
A
#
# COMPACT_ATOMS: atom_id res chain seq x y z
N MET A 1 -15.63 -13.12 -12.41
CA MET A 1 -16.11 -12.92 -10.99
C MET A 1 -15.17 -11.98 -10.27
N ILE A 2 -15.63 -10.82 -9.86
CA ILE A 2 -14.84 -9.78 -9.16
C ILE A 2 -14.90 -10.02 -7.67
N GLU A 3 -13.73 -9.94 -7.00
CA GLU A 3 -13.62 -9.77 -5.56
C GLU A 3 -12.72 -8.56 -5.26
N VAL A 4 -13.26 -7.57 -4.55
CA VAL A 4 -12.53 -6.33 -4.24
C VAL A 4 -11.83 -6.47 -2.89
N ILE A 5 -10.56 -6.07 -2.85
CA ILE A 5 -9.75 -6.02 -1.62
C ILE A 5 -9.46 -4.55 -1.34
N ILE A 6 -10.02 -4.03 -0.25
CA ILE A 6 -9.79 -2.65 0.18
C ILE A 6 -8.59 -2.64 1.11
N THR A 7 -7.53 -1.97 0.70
CA THR A 7 -6.27 -1.90 1.44
C THR A 7 -5.93 -0.48 1.85
N ILE A 8 -5.33 -0.33 3.03
CA ILE A 8 -4.86 0.95 3.53
C ILE A 8 -3.43 0.83 4.04
N ASP A 9 -2.53 1.69 3.57
CA ASP A 9 -1.19 1.80 4.12
C ASP A 9 -1.31 2.64 5.42
N TYR A 10 -0.99 1.99 6.52
CA TYR A 10 -1.19 2.47 7.88
C TYR A 10 0.13 3.05 8.39
N GLU A 11 0.35 4.35 8.13
CA GLU A 11 1.65 5.02 8.26
C GLU A 11 1.53 6.54 8.35
N ILE A 12 2.60 7.23 8.84
CA ILE A 12 2.76 8.69 8.71
C ILE A 12 3.51 9.05 7.41
N TYR A 13 3.90 10.32 7.24
CA TYR A 13 4.72 10.71 6.09
C TYR A 13 6.12 10.10 6.17
N GLY A 14 6.63 9.59 5.03
CA GLY A 14 7.91 8.89 4.95
C GLY A 14 9.15 9.73 5.28
N ASP A 15 9.00 11.05 5.51
CA ASP A 15 10.03 11.95 6.03
C ASP A 15 9.97 12.11 7.56
N GLY A 16 9.02 11.43 8.22
CA GLY A 16 8.82 11.47 9.65
C GLY A 16 8.06 12.68 10.18
N THR A 17 7.48 13.49 9.29
CA THR A 17 6.67 14.63 9.71
C THR A 17 5.22 14.25 9.97
N GLY A 18 4.54 15.06 10.77
CA GLY A 18 3.16 14.82 11.20
C GLY A 18 3.07 14.10 12.54
N SER A 19 1.85 13.76 12.97
CA SER A 19 1.61 13.02 14.20
C SER A 19 0.77 11.77 13.94
N LEU A 20 1.04 10.73 14.70
CA LEU A 20 0.27 9.49 14.67
C LEU A 20 -1.22 9.75 14.89
N LYS A 21 -1.55 10.66 15.81
CA LYS A 21 -2.96 10.99 16.09
C LYS A 21 -3.70 11.46 14.84
N LYS A 22 -3.13 12.43 14.10
CA LYS A 22 -3.80 13.07 12.96
C LYS A 22 -3.70 12.30 11.65
N LEU A 23 -2.61 11.57 11.46
CA LEU A 23 -2.31 10.91 10.17
C LEU A 23 -2.66 9.42 10.18
N VAL A 24 -2.78 8.80 11.36
CA VAL A 24 -3.05 7.37 11.50
C VAL A 24 -4.30 7.12 12.33
N LEU A 25 -4.28 7.48 13.62
CA LEU A 25 -5.30 7.09 14.58
C LEU A 25 -6.72 7.59 14.23
N GLU A 26 -6.87 8.89 14.03
CA GLU A 26 -8.18 9.51 13.75
C GLU A 26 -8.73 9.08 12.38
N PRO A 27 -7.94 9.12 11.27
CA PRO A 27 -8.43 8.67 9.97
C PRO A 27 -8.79 7.18 9.95
N ALA A 28 -7.96 6.33 10.56
CA ALA A 28 -8.24 4.89 10.61
C ALA A 28 -9.45 4.58 11.47
N ALA A 29 -9.66 5.27 12.61
CA ALA A 29 -10.86 5.08 13.44
C ALA A 29 -12.14 5.35 12.65
N LEU A 30 -12.15 6.40 11.85
CA LEU A 30 -13.31 6.74 11.02
C LEU A 30 -13.48 5.75 9.86
N LEU A 31 -12.38 5.31 9.23
CA LEU A 31 -12.42 4.27 8.18
C LEU A 31 -12.97 2.95 8.73
N LEU A 32 -12.45 2.46 9.83
CA LEU A 32 -12.89 1.23 10.48
C LEU A 32 -14.38 1.31 10.87
N LYS A 33 -14.82 2.46 11.43
CA LYS A 33 -16.22 2.70 11.74
C LYS A 33 -17.11 2.68 10.49
N THR A 34 -16.64 3.26 9.39
CA THR A 34 -17.38 3.29 8.12
C THR A 34 -17.48 1.89 7.54
N CYS A 35 -16.38 1.14 7.50
CA CYS A 35 -16.37 -0.25 7.02
C CYS A 35 -17.23 -1.17 7.88
N SER A 36 -17.26 -0.98 9.20
CA SER A 36 -18.12 -1.75 10.10
C SER A 36 -19.60 -1.60 9.76
N LYS A 37 -20.07 -0.40 9.39
CA LYS A 37 -21.46 -0.18 8.95
C LYS A 37 -21.84 -1.04 7.74
N TRP A 38 -20.87 -1.28 6.85
CA TRP A 38 -21.05 -2.06 5.63
C TRP A 38 -20.63 -3.52 5.80
N ARG A 39 -20.22 -3.94 7.02
CA ARG A 39 -19.67 -5.28 7.29
C ARG A 39 -18.52 -5.64 6.33
N THR A 40 -17.73 -4.64 5.97
CA THR A 40 -16.65 -4.75 4.99
C THR A 40 -15.33 -4.98 5.71
N PRO A 41 -14.62 -6.08 5.41
CA PRO A 41 -13.27 -6.29 5.93
C PRO A 41 -12.28 -5.35 5.25
N LEU A 42 -11.20 -5.00 5.95
CA LEU A 42 -10.08 -4.22 5.45
C LEU A 42 -8.79 -5.02 5.54
N VAL A 43 -7.82 -4.65 4.72
CA VAL A 43 -6.42 -5.03 4.88
C VAL A 43 -5.63 -3.79 5.29
N LEU A 44 -5.03 -3.81 6.48
CA LEU A 44 -4.15 -2.76 6.98
C LEU A 44 -2.70 -3.19 6.73
N PHE A 45 -2.02 -2.54 5.82
CA PHE A 45 -0.58 -2.68 5.61
C PHE A 45 0.15 -1.77 6.59
N VAL A 46 0.63 -2.39 7.68
CA VAL A 46 1.18 -1.67 8.83
C VAL A 46 2.66 -1.40 8.63
N GLU A 47 3.05 -0.15 8.68
CA GLU A 47 4.47 0.23 8.66
C GLU A 47 5.12 -0.08 10.02
N ALA A 48 5.53 -1.36 10.16
CA ALA A 48 5.98 -1.92 11.42
C ALA A 48 7.29 -1.32 11.93
N VAL A 49 8.20 -0.98 11.02
CA VAL A 49 9.53 -0.42 11.37
C VAL A 49 9.40 1.02 11.86
N GLU A 50 8.52 1.81 11.25
CA GLU A 50 8.19 3.17 11.69
C GLU A 50 7.62 3.16 13.12
N PHE A 51 6.62 2.31 13.37
CA PHE A 51 5.96 2.26 14.67
C PHE A 51 6.88 1.71 15.77
N GLU A 52 7.70 0.71 15.45
CA GLU A 52 8.75 0.24 16.37
C GLU A 52 9.69 1.39 16.76
N ARG A 53 10.13 2.19 15.79
CA ARG A 53 11.00 3.33 16.04
C ARG A 53 10.34 4.41 16.86
N ILE A 54 9.09 4.78 16.50
CA ILE A 54 8.33 5.79 17.24
C ILE A 54 8.15 5.35 18.70
N MET A 55 7.80 4.10 18.94
CA MET A 55 7.67 3.52 20.27
C MET A 55 8.98 3.54 21.04
N ARG A 56 10.05 3.01 20.44
CA ARG A 56 11.37 2.90 21.07
C ARG A 56 11.99 4.25 21.42
N GLN A 57 11.79 5.25 20.56
CA GLN A 57 12.30 6.61 20.76
C GLN A 57 11.32 7.49 21.57
N ARG A 58 10.13 6.99 21.92
CA ARG A 58 9.05 7.74 22.57
C ARG A 58 8.73 9.05 21.85
N ALA A 59 8.75 9.01 20.51
CA ALA A 59 8.69 10.20 19.68
C ALA A 59 7.26 10.78 19.53
N ASP A 60 6.22 9.96 19.70
CA ASP A 60 4.81 10.38 19.64
C ASP A 60 4.01 9.64 20.72
N PRO A 61 3.34 10.35 21.62
CA PRO A 61 2.58 9.74 22.72
C PRO A 61 1.34 8.96 22.26
N ALA A 62 0.87 9.15 21.01
CA ALA A 62 -0.27 8.43 20.48
C ALA A 62 0.06 6.99 20.04
N ILE A 63 1.32 6.55 20.13
CA ILE A 63 1.74 5.21 19.67
C ILE A 63 0.96 4.09 20.39
N GLU A 64 0.74 4.18 21.67
CA GLU A 64 -0.01 3.19 22.44
C GLU A 64 -1.47 3.09 21.97
N LEU A 65 -2.08 4.22 21.63
CA LEU A 65 -3.45 4.25 21.09
C LEU A 65 -3.50 3.63 19.69
N VAL A 66 -2.48 3.85 18.87
CA VAL A 66 -2.35 3.25 17.53
C VAL A 66 -2.19 1.74 17.64
N ILE A 67 -1.34 1.25 18.55
CA ILE A 67 -1.17 -0.18 18.81
C ILE A 67 -2.49 -0.81 19.28
N ASN A 68 -3.19 -0.18 20.21
CA ASN A 68 -4.49 -0.67 20.66
C ASN A 68 -5.52 -0.70 19.53
N GLN A 69 -5.56 0.32 18.67
CA GLN A 69 -6.45 0.34 17.51
C GLN A 69 -6.13 -0.80 16.55
N LEU A 70 -4.85 -1.07 16.29
CA LEU A 70 -4.39 -2.15 15.43
C LEU A 70 -4.80 -3.51 15.98
N LYS A 71 -4.58 -3.74 17.29
CA LYS A 71 -5.00 -4.97 17.98
C LYS A 71 -6.52 -5.16 17.90
N MET A 72 -7.31 -4.12 18.13
CA MET A 72 -8.76 -4.19 17.98
C MET A 72 -9.19 -4.50 16.54
N ALA A 73 -8.53 -3.92 15.54
CA ALA A 73 -8.81 -4.21 14.13
C ALA A 73 -8.54 -5.68 13.82
N TYR A 74 -7.42 -6.23 14.29
CA TYR A 74 -7.07 -7.64 14.15
C TYR A 74 -8.11 -8.57 14.80
N GLN A 75 -8.51 -8.28 16.04
CA GLN A 75 -9.52 -9.03 16.78
C GLN A 75 -10.91 -8.98 16.13
N ASN A 76 -11.24 -7.90 15.43
CA ASN A 76 -12.48 -7.73 14.69
C ASN A 76 -12.45 -8.35 13.27
N GLY A 77 -11.40 -9.09 12.93
CA GLY A 77 -11.31 -9.84 11.68
C GLY A 77 -10.82 -9.05 10.48
N HIS A 78 -10.27 -7.85 10.68
CA HIS A 78 -9.50 -7.18 9.65
C HIS A 78 -8.15 -7.88 9.43
N GLU A 79 -7.65 -7.91 8.20
CA GLU A 79 -6.35 -8.49 7.91
C GLU A 79 -5.25 -7.47 8.20
N ILE A 80 -4.17 -7.95 8.84
CA ILE A 80 -2.98 -7.16 9.11
C ILE A 80 -1.86 -7.66 8.21
N GLY A 81 -1.46 -6.84 7.25
CA GLY A 81 -0.34 -7.08 6.34
C GLY A 81 0.91 -6.32 6.78
N LEU A 82 2.06 -6.80 6.33
CA LEU A 82 3.35 -6.18 6.62
C LEU A 82 3.68 -5.11 5.58
N HIS A 83 4.04 -3.91 6.04
CA HIS A 83 4.57 -2.81 5.24
C HIS A 83 5.92 -2.38 5.80
N ILE A 84 6.91 -2.13 4.94
CA ILE A 84 8.27 -1.80 5.39
C ILE A 84 8.85 -0.66 4.56
N HIS A 85 9.20 0.41 5.26
CA HIS A 85 10.06 1.49 4.80
C HIS A 85 11.43 1.38 5.49
N PRO A 86 12.45 0.80 4.87
CA PRO A 86 13.69 0.42 5.55
C PRO A 86 14.49 1.62 6.09
N GLN A 87 14.29 2.84 5.56
CA GLN A 87 14.94 4.06 6.06
C GLN A 87 14.63 4.35 7.53
N TRP A 88 13.54 3.81 8.07
CA TRP A 88 13.17 3.96 9.48
C TRP A 88 14.01 3.12 10.43
N HIS A 89 14.53 1.99 9.98
CA HIS A 89 15.15 0.96 10.83
C HIS A 89 16.27 1.49 11.74
N LYS A 90 17.10 2.44 11.26
CA LYS A 90 18.12 3.13 12.06
C LYS A 90 17.77 4.60 12.33
N GLY A 91 16.53 4.97 12.15
CA GLY A 91 16.05 6.31 12.42
C GLY A 91 16.25 6.74 13.87
N THR A 92 16.63 7.99 14.08
CA THR A 92 16.75 8.59 15.41
C THR A 92 15.91 9.85 15.52
N TYR A 93 15.30 10.05 16.69
CA TYR A 93 14.51 11.23 16.98
C TYR A 93 15.24 12.18 17.89
N GLN A 94 15.56 13.38 17.41
CA GLN A 94 16.33 14.37 18.15
C GLN A 94 15.75 15.76 17.95
N LYS A 95 15.62 16.52 19.03
CA LYS A 95 15.11 17.92 19.00
C LYS A 95 13.79 18.08 18.21
N GLY A 96 12.88 17.11 18.35
CA GLY A 96 11.57 17.14 17.70
C GLY A 96 11.59 16.78 16.21
N LYS A 97 12.67 16.17 15.69
CA LYS A 97 12.81 15.79 14.28
C LYS A 97 13.36 14.39 14.13
N TRP A 98 12.92 13.70 13.08
CA TRP A 98 13.48 12.44 12.64
C TRP A 98 14.70 12.65 11.76
N HIS A 99 15.72 11.82 11.99
CA HIS A 99 16.89 11.67 11.15
C HIS A 99 16.86 10.25 10.58
N LEU A 100 16.34 10.13 9.35
CA LEU A 100 16.14 8.86 8.66
C LEU A 100 17.30 8.57 7.72
N ASN A 101 17.58 7.29 7.46
CA ASN A 101 18.62 6.89 6.52
C ASN A 101 18.04 6.75 5.09
N ASN A 102 17.96 7.85 4.38
CA ASN A 102 17.41 7.88 3.02
C ASN A 102 18.26 7.13 1.97
N ILE A 103 19.44 6.64 2.32
CA ILE A 103 20.23 5.74 1.46
C ILE A 103 19.57 4.35 1.45
N GLU A 104 19.03 3.90 2.59
CA GLU A 104 18.31 2.64 2.72
C GLU A 104 16.82 2.80 2.35
N TYR A 105 16.52 3.31 1.14
CA TYR A 105 15.14 3.63 0.73
C TYR A 105 14.41 2.46 0.07
N ASN A 106 15.14 1.52 -0.53
CA ASN A 106 14.61 0.32 -1.16
C ASN A 106 15.10 -0.93 -0.40
N LEU A 107 14.18 -1.67 0.22
CA LEU A 107 14.49 -2.88 0.98
C LEU A 107 15.29 -3.90 0.14
N CYS A 108 14.94 -4.05 -1.12
CA CYS A 108 15.54 -5.02 -2.03
C CYS A 108 16.98 -4.69 -2.44
N GLN A 109 17.45 -3.48 -2.21
CA GLN A 109 18.83 -3.04 -2.50
C GLN A 109 19.76 -3.16 -1.30
N LEU A 110 19.24 -3.55 -0.13
CA LEU A 110 20.05 -3.74 1.06
C LEU A 110 20.83 -5.07 0.99
N PRO A 111 21.97 -5.18 1.68
CA PRO A 111 22.64 -6.46 1.90
C PRO A 111 21.69 -7.47 2.56
N GLU A 112 21.83 -8.75 2.23
CA GLU A 112 20.91 -9.82 2.68
C GLU A 112 20.73 -9.84 4.22
N GLU A 113 21.82 -9.76 4.97
CA GLU A 113 21.79 -9.74 6.44
C GLU A 113 21.01 -8.52 6.97
N ARG A 114 21.11 -7.42 6.25
CA ARG A 114 20.38 -6.21 6.60
C ARG A 114 18.88 -6.35 6.35
N ILE A 115 18.49 -7.01 5.25
CA ILE A 115 17.09 -7.33 4.97
C ILE A 115 16.52 -8.23 6.06
N LYS A 116 17.27 -9.29 6.45
CA LYS A 116 16.87 -10.20 7.54
C LYS A 116 16.62 -9.46 8.84
N ASP A 117 17.53 -8.55 9.22
CA ASP A 117 17.41 -7.76 10.45
C ASP A 117 16.18 -6.86 10.44
N VAL A 118 15.94 -6.15 9.34
CA VAL A 118 14.75 -5.27 9.17
C VAL A 118 13.45 -6.09 9.23
N VAL A 119 13.38 -7.21 8.49
CA VAL A 119 12.17 -8.05 8.44
C VAL A 119 11.93 -8.71 9.80
N PHE A 120 12.97 -9.22 10.45
CA PHE A 120 12.87 -9.80 11.78
C PHE A 120 12.28 -8.80 12.79
N GLN A 121 12.85 -7.60 12.87
CA GLN A 121 12.36 -6.57 13.81
C GLN A 121 10.91 -6.16 13.50
N ALA A 122 10.55 -6.04 12.24
CA ALA A 122 9.19 -5.72 11.83
C ALA A 122 8.19 -6.80 12.28
N VAL A 123 8.50 -8.07 12.04
CA VAL A 123 7.62 -9.19 12.43
C VAL A 123 7.52 -9.32 13.96
N GLU A 124 8.63 -9.20 14.69
CA GLU A 124 8.62 -9.25 16.15
C GLU A 124 7.83 -8.07 16.76
N PHE A 125 7.95 -6.87 16.19
CA PHE A 125 7.10 -5.75 16.59
C PHE A 125 5.62 -6.09 16.40
N MET A 126 5.23 -6.65 15.25
CA MET A 126 3.84 -7.01 14.97
C MET A 126 3.30 -8.06 15.94
N LYS A 127 4.07 -9.11 16.26
CA LYS A 127 3.69 -10.11 17.25
C LYS A 127 3.39 -9.48 18.62
N ASN A 128 4.26 -8.57 19.04
CA ASN A 128 4.11 -7.87 20.32
C ASN A 128 2.90 -6.91 20.29
N ALA A 129 2.74 -6.12 19.22
CA ALA A 129 1.65 -5.16 19.07
C ALA A 129 0.26 -5.84 19.02
N LEU A 130 0.18 -7.03 18.42
CA LEU A 130 -1.05 -7.80 18.33
C LEU A 130 -1.27 -8.73 19.54
N GLU A 131 -0.29 -8.84 20.44
CA GLU A 131 -0.26 -9.80 21.55
C GLU A 131 -0.51 -11.25 21.07
N ASP A 132 0.01 -11.58 19.90
CA ASP A 132 -0.09 -12.91 19.29
C ASP A 132 1.30 -13.40 18.88
N SER A 133 1.93 -14.22 19.72
CA SER A 133 3.25 -14.80 19.48
C SER A 133 3.30 -15.75 18.26
N LYS A 134 2.14 -16.22 17.80
CA LYS A 134 2.01 -17.08 16.62
C LYS A 134 1.68 -16.30 15.35
N PHE A 135 1.50 -14.97 15.46
CA PHE A 135 1.23 -14.14 14.30
C PHE A 135 2.33 -14.30 13.25
N SER A 136 1.91 -14.57 12.03
CA SER A 136 2.76 -14.64 10.85
C SER A 136 2.06 -13.86 9.74
N PRO A 137 2.65 -12.78 9.23
CA PRO A 137 2.02 -11.98 8.18
C PRO A 137 1.92 -12.81 6.89
N LEU A 138 0.71 -12.92 6.34
CA LEU A 138 0.49 -13.59 5.06
C LEU A 138 0.85 -12.68 3.89
N THR A 139 0.64 -11.37 4.07
CA THR A 139 0.69 -10.37 3.02
C THR A 139 1.76 -9.31 3.28
N PHE A 140 2.36 -8.85 2.19
CA PHE A 140 3.40 -7.82 2.19
C PHE A 140 3.10 -6.74 1.15
N ARG A 141 3.51 -5.51 1.45
CA ARG A 141 3.62 -4.40 0.51
C ARG A 141 4.92 -3.66 0.76
N ALA A 142 5.74 -3.51 -0.27
CA ALA A 142 7.00 -2.79 -0.17
C ALA A 142 6.76 -1.28 -0.01
N GLY A 143 7.53 -0.65 0.85
CA GLY A 143 7.56 0.81 1.00
C GLY A 143 7.84 1.48 -0.34
N ASN A 144 7.09 2.54 -0.65
CA ASN A 144 7.15 3.24 -1.94
C ASN A 144 6.95 2.33 -3.17
N TRP A 145 6.36 1.14 -2.97
CA TRP A 145 6.18 0.10 -4.01
C TRP A 145 7.49 -0.41 -4.63
N LEU A 146 8.62 -0.34 -3.89
CA LEU A 146 9.94 -0.70 -4.40
C LEU A 146 10.25 -2.16 -4.09
N PHE A 147 9.87 -3.09 -4.98
CA PHE A 147 10.10 -4.53 -4.81
C PHE A 147 10.97 -5.14 -5.92
N GLN A 148 11.87 -4.35 -6.48
CA GLN A 148 12.93 -4.80 -7.38
C GLN A 148 14.28 -4.18 -6.98
N PRO A 149 15.42 -4.94 -7.12
CA PRO A 149 15.47 -6.35 -7.53
C PRO A 149 14.82 -7.25 -6.47
N THR A 150 13.98 -8.20 -6.89
CA THR A 150 13.10 -8.93 -5.97
C THR A 150 13.87 -9.84 -4.99
N GLN A 151 14.95 -10.46 -5.46
CA GLN A 151 15.81 -11.29 -4.61
C GLN A 151 16.97 -10.46 -4.01
N PRO A 152 17.42 -10.75 -2.78
CA PRO A 152 17.01 -11.87 -1.89
C PRO A 152 15.78 -11.57 -1.00
N ALA A 153 15.17 -10.38 -1.10
CA ALA A 153 14.09 -9.96 -0.21
C ALA A 153 12.88 -10.91 -0.24
N ALA A 154 12.47 -11.39 -1.42
CA ALA A 154 11.35 -12.32 -1.56
C ALA A 154 11.58 -13.63 -0.78
N ARG A 155 12.79 -14.20 -0.83
CA ARG A 155 13.14 -15.41 -0.08
C ARG A 155 13.01 -15.18 1.43
N ILE A 156 13.58 -14.10 1.92
CA ILE A 156 13.54 -13.76 3.34
C ILE A 156 12.09 -13.56 3.80
N LEU A 157 11.30 -12.78 3.06
CA LEU A 157 9.89 -12.57 3.37
C LEU A 157 9.09 -13.88 3.37
N TYR A 158 9.37 -14.78 2.40
CA TYR A 158 8.75 -16.09 2.34
C TYR A 158 9.05 -16.93 3.59
N ASP A 159 10.29 -16.90 4.10
CA ASP A 159 10.71 -17.61 5.31
C ASP A 159 9.99 -17.08 6.57
N TYR A 160 9.56 -15.80 6.56
CA TYR A 160 8.76 -15.18 7.61
C TYR A 160 7.23 -15.31 7.42
N GLY A 161 6.79 -16.10 6.44
CA GLY A 161 5.37 -16.43 6.27
C GLY A 161 4.66 -15.70 5.15
N ILE A 162 5.29 -14.73 4.48
CA ILE A 162 4.68 -14.02 3.35
C ILE A 162 4.41 -15.00 2.20
N ARG A 163 3.20 -14.96 1.69
CA ARG A 163 2.73 -15.76 0.54
C ARG A 163 2.12 -14.88 -0.55
N ILE A 164 1.73 -13.67 -0.21
CA ILE A 164 1.13 -12.70 -1.13
C ILE A 164 1.89 -11.39 -1.03
N ASP A 165 2.28 -10.84 -2.17
CA ASP A 165 2.75 -9.46 -2.33
C ASP A 165 1.68 -8.61 -3.04
N SER A 166 1.62 -7.32 -2.70
CA SER A 166 0.77 -6.35 -3.37
C SER A 166 1.52 -5.02 -3.55
N SER A 167 2.71 -5.12 -4.13
CA SER A 167 3.58 -3.96 -4.38
C SER A 167 3.50 -3.46 -5.81
N VAL A 168 3.15 -4.32 -6.77
CA VAL A 168 3.15 -3.96 -8.19
C VAL A 168 1.95 -3.10 -8.55
N PHE A 169 2.19 -2.09 -9.35
CA PHE A 169 1.15 -1.38 -10.11
C PHE A 169 1.60 -1.24 -11.56
N LYS A 170 0.78 -1.70 -12.50
CA LYS A 170 1.13 -1.74 -13.93
C LYS A 170 1.57 -0.37 -14.45
N GLY A 171 2.72 -0.32 -15.10
CA GLY A 171 3.29 0.91 -15.67
C GLY A 171 4.16 1.71 -14.70
N GLY A 172 4.27 1.30 -13.44
CA GLY A 172 5.17 1.91 -12.46
C GLY A 172 6.64 1.86 -12.92
N ARG A 173 7.37 2.95 -12.71
CA ARG A 173 8.80 3.02 -13.03
C ARG A 173 9.51 4.02 -12.14
N PHE A 174 10.52 3.55 -11.41
CA PHE A 174 11.39 4.36 -10.55
C PHE A 174 12.85 4.08 -10.90
N LYS A 175 13.37 4.81 -11.90
CA LYS A 175 14.71 4.55 -12.46
C LYS A 175 15.82 4.63 -11.42
N GLU A 176 15.72 5.61 -10.51
CA GLU A 176 16.67 5.85 -9.44
C GLU A 176 16.79 4.67 -8.46
N TYR A 177 15.72 3.86 -8.33
CA TYR A 177 15.66 2.70 -7.46
C TYR A 177 15.67 1.37 -8.22
N GLY A 178 15.91 1.38 -9.54
CA GLY A 178 16.00 0.17 -10.37
C GLY A 178 14.67 -0.55 -10.56
N VAL A 179 13.52 0.11 -10.36
CA VAL A 179 12.18 -0.49 -10.46
C VAL A 179 11.52 -0.20 -11.79
N ASP A 180 11.01 -1.27 -12.45
CA ASP A 180 10.28 -1.17 -13.73
C ASP A 180 9.16 -2.21 -13.86
N TYR A 181 7.94 -1.80 -13.56
CA TYR A 181 6.73 -2.62 -13.64
C TYR A 181 5.97 -2.48 -14.98
N ARG A 182 6.57 -1.86 -16.00
CA ARG A 182 5.91 -1.71 -17.31
C ARG A 182 5.68 -3.06 -18.00
N LYS A 183 6.50 -4.07 -17.70
CA LYS A 183 6.37 -5.43 -18.22
C LYS A 183 5.43 -6.33 -17.41
N ALA A 184 4.95 -5.88 -16.25
CA ALA A 184 4.03 -6.65 -15.44
C ALA A 184 2.77 -7.04 -16.23
N ILE A 185 2.15 -8.17 -15.88
CA ILE A 185 1.00 -8.72 -16.59
C ILE A 185 -0.17 -7.72 -16.60
N ASN A 186 -0.77 -7.55 -17.78
CA ASN A 186 -1.82 -6.57 -18.00
C ASN A 186 -3.23 -7.16 -17.85
N ASN A 187 -3.38 -8.42 -18.25
CA ASN A 187 -4.67 -9.11 -18.32
C ASN A 187 -4.87 -10.13 -17.20
N GLY A 188 -3.86 -10.32 -16.35
CA GLY A 188 -3.97 -11.12 -15.14
C GLY A 188 -4.16 -10.19 -13.95
N TYR A 189 -4.98 -10.62 -13.01
CA TYR A 189 -5.19 -9.89 -11.77
C TYR A 189 -4.35 -10.48 -10.64
N TYR A 190 -3.57 -11.52 -10.92
CA TYR A 190 -2.57 -12.10 -10.05
C TYR A 190 -1.68 -13.08 -10.82
N TRP A 191 -0.48 -13.33 -10.30
CA TRP A 191 0.46 -14.33 -10.83
C TRP A 191 1.40 -14.82 -9.72
N LYS A 192 1.96 -16.01 -9.89
CA LYS A 192 3.04 -16.49 -9.02
C LYS A 192 4.38 -15.95 -9.53
N PHE A 193 5.28 -15.62 -8.62
CA PHE A 193 6.62 -15.15 -8.93
C PHE A 193 7.67 -15.70 -7.96
N TRP A 194 8.93 -15.55 -8.32
CA TRP A 194 10.05 -15.85 -7.43
C TRP A 194 11.26 -14.93 -7.67
N GLU A 195 11.86 -14.91 -8.87
CA GLU A 195 13.06 -14.13 -9.20
C GLU A 195 12.77 -12.65 -9.44
N ASP A 196 11.67 -12.34 -10.08
CA ASP A 196 11.22 -10.98 -10.38
C ASP A 196 9.71 -10.86 -10.18
N VAL A 197 9.30 -9.95 -9.31
CA VAL A 197 7.89 -9.72 -8.98
C VAL A 197 7.04 -9.32 -10.19
N ALA A 198 7.64 -8.70 -11.21
CA ALA A 198 6.93 -8.29 -12.42
C ALA A 198 6.77 -9.41 -13.46
N THR A 199 7.32 -10.60 -13.20
CA THR A 199 7.37 -11.73 -14.14
C THR A 199 6.67 -12.95 -13.56
N SER A 200 5.72 -13.51 -14.33
CA SER A 200 5.02 -14.73 -13.93
C SER A 200 5.93 -15.96 -14.02
N LEU A 201 5.83 -16.82 -13.01
CA LEU A 201 6.52 -18.09 -12.91
C LEU A 201 5.59 -19.14 -12.33
N ASP A 202 5.25 -20.21 -13.06
CA ASP A 202 4.25 -21.21 -12.65
C ASP A 202 4.57 -21.88 -11.30
N ASN A 203 5.86 -22.13 -11.04
CA ASN A 203 6.35 -22.68 -9.78
C ASN A 203 6.81 -21.60 -8.79
N GLY A 204 6.41 -20.35 -8.99
CA GLY A 204 6.66 -19.25 -8.07
C GLY A 204 6.07 -19.53 -6.68
N ARG A 205 6.74 -19.03 -5.65
CA ARG A 205 6.39 -19.33 -4.25
C ARG A 205 5.55 -18.23 -3.60
N ILE A 206 5.56 -17.04 -4.17
CA ILE A 206 4.77 -15.89 -3.71
C ILE A 206 3.82 -15.49 -4.83
N ILE A 207 2.61 -15.07 -4.47
CA ILE A 207 1.60 -14.59 -5.39
C ILE A 207 1.63 -13.07 -5.36
N GLU A 208 1.81 -12.44 -6.53
CA GLU A 208 1.54 -11.01 -6.68
C GLU A 208 0.07 -10.80 -7.00
N ILE A 209 -0.59 -9.96 -6.19
CA ILE A 209 -1.92 -9.42 -6.48
C ILE A 209 -1.76 -7.91 -6.60
N PRO A 210 -1.62 -7.39 -7.84
CA PRO A 210 -1.22 -6.01 -8.06
C PRO A 210 -2.32 -5.03 -7.68
N ILE A 211 -1.91 -3.82 -7.32
CA ILE A 211 -2.81 -2.68 -7.19
C ILE A 211 -3.46 -2.44 -8.55
N TYR A 212 -4.79 -2.45 -8.60
CA TYR A 212 -5.50 -2.20 -9.86
C TYR A 212 -5.09 -0.84 -10.43
N THR A 213 -4.70 -0.85 -11.71
CA THR A 213 -4.12 0.32 -12.36
C THR A 213 -4.65 0.45 -13.76
N LYS A 214 -5.14 1.65 -14.08
CA LYS A 214 -5.59 2.03 -15.42
C LYS A 214 -4.54 2.93 -16.07
N MET A 215 -4.22 2.66 -17.33
CA MET A 215 -3.37 3.55 -18.13
C MET A 215 -4.21 4.66 -18.73
N VAL A 216 -4.15 5.85 -18.16
CA VAL A 216 -4.94 7.02 -18.59
C VAL A 216 -4.07 8.03 -19.35
N PRO A 217 -4.65 8.87 -20.24
CA PRO A 217 -3.92 9.97 -20.83
C PRO A 217 -3.41 10.92 -19.74
N PHE A 218 -2.18 11.41 -19.89
CA PHE A 218 -1.56 12.27 -18.87
C PHE A 218 -2.41 13.50 -18.54
N TRP A 219 -3.05 14.14 -19.53
CA TRP A 219 -3.91 15.32 -19.31
C TRP A 219 -5.11 15.07 -18.43
N SER A 220 -5.61 13.82 -18.32
CA SER A 220 -6.68 13.49 -17.37
C SER A 220 -6.26 13.66 -15.91
N MET A 221 -4.95 13.66 -15.64
CA MET A 221 -4.38 13.87 -14.32
C MET A 221 -4.28 15.34 -13.91
N ILE A 222 -4.52 16.29 -14.87
CA ILE A 222 -4.39 17.74 -14.66
C ILE A 222 -5.77 18.39 -14.58
N THR A 223 -6.72 17.79 -13.89
CA THR A 223 -8.03 18.43 -13.67
C THR A 223 -7.98 19.33 -12.42
N SER A 224 -8.77 20.41 -12.41
CA SER A 224 -8.85 21.32 -11.27
C SER A 224 -9.23 20.61 -9.96
N LYS A 225 -10.17 19.66 -10.03
CA LYS A 225 -10.58 18.83 -8.87
C LYS A 225 -9.44 17.97 -8.36
N ARG A 226 -8.69 17.32 -9.24
CA ARG A 226 -7.56 16.48 -8.87
C ARG A 226 -6.43 17.31 -8.28
N LEU A 227 -6.13 18.47 -8.87
CA LEU A 227 -5.15 19.40 -8.32
C LEU A 227 -5.52 19.91 -6.91
N GLN A 228 -6.82 20.06 -6.61
CA GLN A 228 -7.27 20.38 -5.25
C GLN A 228 -7.03 19.22 -4.27
N ILE A 229 -7.34 18.00 -4.68
CA ILE A 229 -7.06 16.80 -3.86
C ILE A 229 -5.55 16.67 -3.64
N GLU A 230 -4.74 16.78 -4.69
CA GLU A 230 -3.27 16.72 -4.57
C GLU A 230 -2.72 17.81 -3.66
N LYS A 231 -3.20 19.04 -3.76
CA LYS A 231 -2.80 20.13 -2.84
C LYS A 231 -3.18 19.87 -1.41
N SER A 232 -4.33 19.22 -1.17
CA SER A 232 -4.77 18.87 0.19
C SER A 232 -3.98 17.69 0.78
N THR A 233 -3.41 16.81 -0.06
CA THR A 233 -2.63 15.64 0.34
C THR A 233 -1.12 15.87 0.28
N GLN A 234 -0.65 16.87 -0.45
CA GLN A 234 0.78 17.19 -0.49
C GLN A 234 1.22 17.79 0.84
N HIS A 235 2.13 17.11 1.50
CA HIS A 235 2.94 17.70 2.55
C HIS A 235 3.99 18.59 1.88
N ILE A 236 3.97 19.89 2.21
CA ILE A 236 4.94 20.86 1.68
C ILE A 236 6.28 20.61 2.38
N SER A 237 7.11 19.77 1.79
CA SER A 237 8.52 19.71 2.14
C SER A 237 9.15 21.05 1.75
N LYS A 238 9.76 21.75 2.72
CA LYS A 238 10.36 23.07 2.52
C LYS A 238 11.66 23.08 1.70
N ASP A 239 11.99 21.98 1.05
CA ASP A 239 13.22 21.87 0.27
C ASP A 239 12.98 22.19 -1.21
N LYS A 240 13.34 23.42 -1.62
CA LYS A 240 13.22 23.90 -3.01
C LYS A 240 13.95 23.04 -4.05
N LYS A 241 14.98 22.27 -3.65
CA LYS A 241 15.67 21.35 -4.56
C LYS A 241 14.81 20.10 -4.85
N SER A 242 14.04 19.63 -3.87
CA SER A 242 13.12 18.52 -4.07
C SER A 242 11.91 18.91 -4.94
N GLU A 243 11.44 20.16 -4.85
CA GLU A 243 10.36 20.66 -5.70
C GLU A 243 10.77 20.74 -7.18
N LEU A 244 11.99 21.21 -7.47
CA LEU A 244 12.51 21.30 -8.84
C LEU A 244 12.74 19.89 -9.43
N ALA A 245 13.31 18.97 -8.66
CA ALA A 245 13.49 17.59 -9.09
C ALA A 245 12.15 16.88 -9.32
N MET A 246 11.17 17.10 -8.45
CA MET A 246 9.82 16.59 -8.58
C MET A 246 9.09 17.24 -9.78
N TRP A 247 9.27 18.53 -10.03
CA TRP A 247 8.73 19.23 -11.20
C TRP A 247 9.37 18.71 -12.50
N LEU A 248 10.68 18.51 -12.53
CA LEU A 248 11.41 17.95 -13.68
C LEU A 248 11.04 16.47 -13.92
N SER A 249 10.82 15.69 -12.89
CA SER A 249 10.34 14.31 -13.03
C SER A 249 8.90 14.27 -13.55
N LYS A 250 8.04 15.18 -13.10
CA LYS A 250 6.69 15.40 -13.65
C LYS A 250 6.76 15.82 -15.11
N PHE A 251 7.66 16.75 -15.46
CA PHE A 251 7.81 17.23 -16.84
C PHE A 251 8.34 16.16 -17.79
N ARG A 252 9.23 15.29 -17.33
CA ARG A 252 9.72 14.13 -18.10
C ARG A 252 8.64 13.07 -18.30
N ASN A 253 7.68 12.95 -17.38
CA ASN A 253 6.50 12.12 -17.52
C ASN A 253 5.45 12.73 -18.49
N TYR A 254 5.55 14.04 -18.77
CA TYR A 254 4.77 14.74 -19.79
C TYR A 254 4.98 14.16 -21.21
N LEU A 255 6.15 13.61 -21.47
CA LEU A 255 6.45 12.92 -22.73
C LEU A 255 5.90 11.50 -22.78
N SER A 256 5.40 10.96 -21.68
CA SER A 256 4.68 9.70 -21.63
C SER A 256 3.20 9.98 -21.94
N LEU A 257 2.73 9.54 -23.09
CA LEU A 257 1.33 9.71 -23.54
C LEU A 257 0.31 9.03 -22.60
N LYS A 258 0.75 8.17 -21.69
CA LYS A 258 -0.09 7.42 -20.75
C LYS A 258 0.51 7.44 -19.34
N TYR A 259 -0.35 7.61 -18.33
CA TYR A 259 -0.02 7.64 -16.91
C TYR A 259 -0.70 6.48 -16.17
N PRO A 260 0.00 5.73 -15.30
CA PRO A 260 -0.60 4.68 -14.48
C PRO A 260 -1.42 5.28 -13.33
N GLN A 261 -2.73 5.27 -13.45
CA GLN A 261 -3.66 5.68 -12.40
C GLN A 261 -4.03 4.48 -11.56
N LYS A 262 -3.56 4.42 -10.32
CA LYS A 262 -3.95 3.40 -9.34
C LYS A 262 -5.39 3.62 -8.87
N LEU A 263 -6.09 2.55 -8.53
CA LEU A 263 -7.40 2.61 -7.86
C LEU A 263 -7.19 3.07 -6.40
N ASP A 264 -6.87 4.34 -6.25
CA ASP A 264 -6.56 5.00 -4.98
C ASP A 264 -7.77 5.80 -4.51
N PHE A 265 -8.56 5.21 -3.61
CA PHE A 265 -9.80 5.80 -3.14
C PHE A 265 -9.60 7.04 -2.26
N CYS A 266 -8.37 7.33 -1.79
CA CYS A 266 -8.04 8.55 -1.08
C CYS A 266 -7.73 9.71 -2.03
N ARG A 267 -7.29 9.43 -3.26
CA ARG A 267 -6.78 10.41 -4.22
C ARG A 267 -7.58 10.52 -5.51
N MET A 268 -8.55 9.64 -5.73
CA MET A 268 -9.46 9.70 -6.86
C MET A 268 -10.68 10.56 -6.53
N THR A 269 -11.18 11.26 -7.54
CA THR A 269 -12.51 11.86 -7.48
C THR A 269 -13.59 10.77 -7.56
N ILE A 270 -14.80 11.05 -7.08
CA ILE A 270 -15.92 10.11 -7.18
C ILE A 270 -16.14 9.67 -8.64
N ARG A 271 -16.08 10.60 -9.60
CA ARG A 271 -16.22 10.28 -11.02
C ARG A 271 -15.13 9.35 -11.55
N GLU A 272 -13.88 9.52 -11.11
CA GLU A 272 -12.79 8.61 -11.49
C GLU A 272 -12.97 7.22 -10.89
N LEU A 273 -13.43 7.14 -9.64
CA LEU A 273 -13.78 5.86 -9.00
C LEU A 273 -14.91 5.15 -9.74
N GLU A 274 -15.98 5.88 -10.05
CA GLU A 274 -17.13 5.37 -10.84
C GLU A 274 -16.66 4.79 -12.17
N GLN A 275 -15.93 5.57 -12.96
CA GLN A 275 -15.40 5.13 -14.26
C GLN A 275 -14.46 3.92 -14.14
N ALA A 276 -13.64 3.85 -13.09
CA ALA A 276 -12.77 2.70 -12.86
C ALA A 276 -13.59 1.44 -12.54
N MET A 277 -14.59 1.57 -11.67
CA MET A 277 -15.44 0.43 -11.28
C MET A 277 -16.32 -0.05 -12.43
N GLU A 278 -16.87 0.84 -13.23
CA GLU A 278 -17.64 0.49 -14.44
C GLU A 278 -16.78 -0.27 -15.46
N GLU A 279 -15.51 0.14 -15.64
CA GLU A 279 -14.59 -0.59 -16.51
C GLU A 279 -14.27 -1.98 -15.97
N ILE A 280 -14.03 -2.10 -14.67
CA ILE A 280 -13.79 -3.39 -14.01
C ILE A 280 -14.96 -4.34 -14.24
N ILE A 281 -16.22 -3.86 -14.08
CA ILE A 281 -17.43 -4.65 -14.36
C ILE A 281 -17.50 -5.03 -15.84
N LYS A 282 -17.21 -4.09 -16.74
CA LYS A 282 -17.22 -4.34 -18.19
C LYS A 282 -16.17 -5.38 -18.61
N GLU A 283 -15.01 -5.36 -17.97
CA GLU A 283 -13.96 -6.39 -18.18
C GLU A 283 -14.39 -7.74 -17.62
N ASP A 284 -15.04 -7.77 -16.46
CA ASP A 284 -15.54 -9.00 -15.85
C ASP A 284 -16.58 -9.70 -16.74
N ASN A 285 -17.48 -8.95 -17.32
CA ASN A 285 -18.52 -9.48 -18.21
C ASN A 285 -17.96 -10.22 -19.45
N LYS A 286 -16.68 -10.00 -19.80
CA LYS A 286 -16.03 -10.74 -20.89
C LYS A 286 -15.57 -12.15 -20.48
N THR A 287 -15.25 -12.34 -19.21
CA THR A 287 -14.75 -13.59 -18.64
C THR A 287 -15.28 -13.77 -17.21
N PRO A 288 -16.62 -13.93 -17.02
CA PRO A 288 -17.26 -13.88 -15.70
C PRO A 288 -16.83 -15.05 -14.79
N GLU A 289 -16.42 -16.17 -15.37
CA GLU A 289 -15.98 -17.36 -14.64
C GLU A 289 -14.58 -17.21 -14.02
N GLN A 290 -13.77 -16.28 -14.56
CA GLN A 290 -12.42 -16.06 -14.06
C GLN A 290 -12.46 -15.24 -12.77
N LEU A 291 -11.77 -15.71 -11.74
CA LEU A 291 -11.56 -14.94 -10.51
C LEU A 291 -10.65 -13.74 -10.78
N LYS A 292 -11.11 -12.56 -10.37
CA LYS A 292 -10.43 -11.26 -10.57
C LYS A 292 -10.34 -10.51 -9.25
N PRO A 293 -9.27 -10.70 -8.46
CA PRO A 293 -8.99 -9.89 -7.29
C PRO A 293 -8.63 -8.46 -7.71
N ILE A 294 -9.38 -7.49 -7.24
CA ILE A 294 -9.20 -6.06 -7.53
C ILE A 294 -8.72 -5.37 -6.26
N VAL A 295 -7.47 -4.95 -6.23
CA VAL A 295 -6.90 -4.23 -5.09
C VAL A 295 -7.13 -2.74 -5.23
N ALA A 296 -7.93 -2.17 -4.32
CA ALA A 296 -8.04 -0.74 -4.09
C ALA A 296 -7.09 -0.31 -2.97
N ILE A 297 -6.37 0.80 -3.18
CA ILE A 297 -5.38 1.30 -2.22
C ILE A 297 -5.82 2.64 -1.63
N GLY A 298 -5.40 2.88 -0.39
CA GLY A 298 -5.43 4.18 0.26
C GLY A 298 -4.28 4.31 1.26
N HIS A 299 -4.13 5.50 1.83
CA HIS A 299 -3.18 5.77 2.91
C HIS A 299 -3.90 6.53 4.02
N THR A 300 -3.69 6.17 5.27
CA THR A 300 -4.33 6.88 6.40
C THR A 300 -4.05 8.37 6.38
N LYS A 301 -2.82 8.75 6.07
CA LYS A 301 -2.37 10.14 5.94
C LYS A 301 -3.06 10.95 4.84
N ASP A 302 -3.64 10.28 3.84
CA ASP A 302 -4.33 10.90 2.70
C ASP A 302 -5.86 10.94 2.86
N LEU A 303 -6.41 10.32 3.90
CA LEU A 303 -7.85 10.34 4.21
C LEU A 303 -8.29 11.70 4.77
N LYS A 304 -8.51 12.67 3.89
CA LYS A 304 -8.99 14.03 4.24
C LYS A 304 -10.51 14.14 4.22
N THR A 305 -11.15 13.43 3.32
CA THR A 305 -12.61 13.32 3.21
C THR A 305 -13.00 11.85 3.10
N PHE A 306 -14.23 11.53 3.50
CA PHE A 306 -14.75 10.16 3.46
C PHE A 306 -15.76 9.94 2.34
N ASP A 307 -16.05 10.95 1.54
CA ASP A 307 -17.03 10.88 0.45
C ASP A 307 -16.68 9.79 -0.58
N SER A 308 -15.40 9.67 -0.92
CA SER A 308 -14.90 8.65 -1.85
C SER A 308 -14.99 7.24 -1.27
N VAL A 309 -14.74 7.08 0.03
CA VAL A 309 -14.87 5.80 0.74
C VAL A 309 -16.35 5.39 0.80
N ASP A 310 -17.21 6.29 1.25
CA ASP A 310 -18.68 6.04 1.31
C ASP A 310 -19.23 5.71 -0.09
N TYR A 311 -18.79 6.44 -1.11
CA TYR A 311 -19.18 6.17 -2.49
C TYR A 311 -18.75 4.77 -2.92
N LEU A 312 -17.48 4.41 -2.72
CA LEU A 312 -16.95 3.09 -3.10
C LEU A 312 -17.72 1.97 -2.42
N LEU A 313 -17.94 2.05 -1.09
CA LEU A 313 -18.66 1.02 -0.34
C LEU A 313 -20.12 0.90 -0.80
N LYS A 314 -20.82 2.02 -1.05
CA LYS A 314 -22.16 2.04 -1.62
C LYS A 314 -22.21 1.41 -3.01
N PHE A 315 -21.26 1.76 -3.87
CA PHE A 315 -21.17 1.21 -5.22
C PHE A 315 -20.98 -0.31 -5.19
N LEU A 316 -20.07 -0.81 -4.36
CA LEU A 316 -19.81 -2.24 -4.20
C LEU A 316 -21.05 -2.99 -3.70
N ALA A 317 -21.72 -2.45 -2.68
CA ALA A 317 -22.93 -3.04 -2.13
C ALA A 317 -24.11 -3.03 -3.13
N TYR A 318 -24.31 -1.93 -3.85
CA TYR A 318 -25.38 -1.80 -4.85
C TYR A 318 -25.22 -2.77 -6.03
N ASN A 319 -23.96 -3.01 -6.45
CA ASN A 319 -23.65 -3.92 -7.55
C ASN A 319 -23.37 -5.36 -7.07
N GLU A 320 -23.64 -5.68 -5.80
CA GLU A 320 -23.43 -7.02 -5.20
C GLU A 320 -21.99 -7.55 -5.37
N ILE A 321 -21.02 -6.63 -5.45
CA ILE A 321 -19.62 -6.98 -5.59
C ILE A 321 -19.07 -7.39 -4.23
N LYS A 322 -18.53 -8.61 -4.14
CA LYS A 322 -17.96 -9.15 -2.91
C LYS A 322 -16.70 -8.37 -2.52
N VAL A 323 -16.64 -7.95 -1.25
CA VAL A 323 -15.41 -7.44 -0.64
C VAL A 323 -14.79 -8.53 0.22
N THR A 324 -13.48 -8.71 0.07
CA THR A 324 -12.73 -9.79 0.71
C THR A 324 -11.38 -9.29 1.23
N THR A 325 -10.58 -10.19 1.81
CA THR A 325 -9.18 -9.96 2.18
C THR A 325 -8.27 -10.92 1.42
N PHE A 326 -6.98 -10.66 1.38
CA PHE A 326 -6.02 -11.60 0.78
C PHE A 326 -6.05 -12.96 1.48
N LYS A 327 -6.16 -12.95 2.81
CA LYS A 327 -6.23 -14.18 3.60
C LYS A 327 -7.42 -15.06 3.22
N ASN A 328 -8.58 -14.44 3.03
CA ASN A 328 -9.79 -15.16 2.63
C ASN A 328 -9.73 -15.66 1.18
N LEU A 329 -9.02 -14.94 0.33
CA LEU A 329 -8.88 -15.27 -1.09
C LEU A 329 -7.78 -16.33 -1.33
N TYR A 330 -6.75 -16.37 -0.50
CA TYR A 330 -5.54 -17.18 -0.71
C TYR A 330 -5.82 -18.65 -1.05
N PRO A 331 -6.76 -19.37 -0.39
CA PRO A 331 -7.05 -20.75 -0.74
C PRO A 331 -7.54 -20.96 -2.18
N ALA A 332 -8.18 -19.96 -2.77
CA ALA A 332 -8.68 -20.02 -4.15
C ALA A 332 -7.60 -19.66 -5.19
N LEU A 333 -6.42 -19.22 -4.75
CA LEU A 333 -5.29 -18.82 -5.62
C LEU A 333 -4.21 -19.90 -5.72
N LEU A 334 -4.26 -20.95 -4.90
CA LEU A 334 -3.31 -22.06 -4.87
C LEU A 334 -3.54 -23.02 -6.04
#